data_c2f823792a5558a9b408d5ad79586e9d
#
_entry.id   c2f823792a5558a9b408d5ad79586e9d
#
_cell.length_a   1.000
_cell.length_b   1.000
_cell.length_c   1.000
_cell.angle_alpha   90.00
_cell.angle_beta   90.00
_cell.angle_gamma   90.00
#
_symmetry.space_group_name_H-M   'P 1'
#
loop_
_entity.id
_entity.type
_entity.pdbx_description
1 polymer ?
#
loop_
_entity_poly.entity_id
_entity_poly.type
_entity_poly.pdbx_seq_one_letter_code
_entity_poly.pdbx_strand_id
1 'polypeptide(L)'
;MLTDHSGTSFHRSIPGLSAYPDRVSTSSTAQAAPAEAAGVPAPSDQLRDRRILVVDDDATVSEVVCSYLRSAGFIVESVSDGLSAVETAARIRPDLVVLDRMLPGIDGVEACRRIRADRAVPVIMLTALREEEDRIDGLEAGADDYLAKPFSPRELVLRVKSILRRSLPEFSPESILDAGDFRLDVSSRQLRLRGQPIALTIREFDLIAFLLKHPRQVFSREELLRAVWGWEFGDLSTVTVHVRRLREKIELDAAHPTVLNTVWGVGYRFDIEPAESR
;
A
#
# COMPACT_ATOMS: atom_id res chain seq x y z
N MET A 1 51.27 36.68 17.12
CA MET A 1 50.89 38.00 16.57
C MET A 1 49.42 37.88 16.29
N LEU A 2 48.53 38.28 17.23
CA LEU A 2 48.00 39.63 17.45
C LEU A 2 47.34 40.17 16.17
N THR A 3 46.09 40.49 16.05
CA THR A 3 45.09 41.28 16.82
C THR A 3 43.77 41.13 16.07
N ASP A 4 42.63 40.89 16.61
CA ASP A 4 41.66 41.69 17.37
C ASP A 4 41.04 42.87 16.59
N HIS A 5 39.71 42.97 16.62
CA HIS A 5 38.84 44.10 16.87
C HIS A 5 37.47 43.99 16.17
N SER A 6 36.45 43.86 17.01
CA SER A 6 35.33 44.79 17.29
C SER A 6 34.35 45.05 16.13
N GLY A 7 33.09 44.80 16.19
CA GLY A 7 32.05 45.27 17.13
C GLY A 7 31.31 46.44 16.50
N THR A 8 30.03 46.31 16.19
CA THR A 8 29.08 47.44 16.33
C THR A 8 27.63 46.96 16.22
N SER A 9 26.92 47.16 17.31
CA SER A 9 25.49 47.06 17.50
C SER A 9 24.79 48.30 16.92
N PHE A 10 23.69 48.14 16.21
CA PHE A 10 22.80 49.25 15.89
C PHE A 10 21.36 48.93 16.39
N HIS A 11 21.05 49.53 17.53
CA HIS A 11 19.69 49.77 17.97
C HIS A 11 19.06 50.87 17.14
N ARG A 12 17.83 50.71 16.66
CA ARG A 12 16.96 51.80 16.25
C ARG A 12 15.60 51.67 16.96
N SER A 13 15.40 52.53 17.91
CA SER A 13 14.12 52.82 18.55
C SER A 13 13.26 53.67 17.63
N ILE A 14 11.96 53.46 17.67
CA ILE A 14 10.96 54.36 17.14
C ILE A 14 9.91 54.60 18.26
N PRO A 15 9.58 55.85 18.59
CA PRO A 15 8.61 56.16 19.63
C PRO A 15 7.23 56.50 19.04
N GLY A 16 6.16 56.37 19.84
CA GLY A 16 4.85 56.90 19.52
C GLY A 16 3.72 56.29 20.34
N LEU A 17 3.56 56.76 21.60
CA LEU A 17 2.33 56.60 22.39
C LEU A 17 1.26 57.56 21.90
N SER A 18 -0.01 57.15 21.84
CA SER A 18 -1.15 57.99 22.17
C SER A 18 -2.42 57.20 22.48
N ALA A 19 -2.82 57.24 23.75
CA ALA A 19 -4.11 57.46 24.37
C ALA A 19 -5.36 56.64 23.94
N TYR A 20 -5.92 55.97 24.93
CA TYR A 20 -7.30 55.49 25.13
C TYR A 20 -8.35 56.58 24.97
N PRO A 21 -9.66 56.26 24.73
CA PRO A 21 -10.55 56.08 25.85
C PRO A 21 -11.55 54.94 25.78
N ASP A 22 -11.96 54.48 26.96
CA ASP A 22 -13.04 53.57 27.30
C ASP A 22 -14.38 53.91 26.65
N ARG A 23 -15.11 52.86 26.17
CA ARG A 23 -16.58 52.81 26.32
C ARG A 23 -17.03 51.35 26.48
N VAL A 24 -17.54 51.08 27.66
CA VAL A 24 -18.37 49.94 28.04
C VAL A 24 -19.68 49.97 27.26
N SER A 25 -20.03 48.86 26.60
CA SER A 25 -21.41 48.58 26.23
C SER A 25 -21.61 47.06 26.28
N THR A 26 -22.34 46.64 27.29
CA THR A 26 -22.87 45.31 27.49
C THR A 26 -23.92 44.99 26.42
N SER A 27 -23.68 44.00 25.58
CA SER A 27 -24.72 43.32 24.81
C SER A 27 -24.51 41.81 24.95
N SER A 28 -25.36 41.20 25.74
CA SER A 28 -25.53 39.76 25.88
C SER A 28 -25.95 39.19 24.53
N THR A 29 -25.05 38.47 23.88
CA THR A 29 -25.41 37.60 22.76
C THR A 29 -25.07 36.19 23.16
N ALA A 30 -26.09 35.37 23.26
CA ALA A 30 -25.97 33.94 23.52
C ALA A 30 -25.03 33.29 22.50
N GLN A 31 -23.91 32.82 22.99
CA GLN A 31 -22.90 32.09 22.21
C GLN A 31 -23.43 30.68 22.02
N ALA A 32 -23.94 30.39 20.80
CA ALA A 32 -24.21 29.04 20.37
C ALA A 32 -22.87 28.29 20.37
N ALA A 33 -22.81 27.18 21.10
CA ALA A 33 -21.67 26.27 21.08
C ALA A 33 -21.42 25.79 19.64
N PRO A 34 -20.17 25.77 19.18
CA PRO A 34 -19.88 25.18 17.91
C PRO A 34 -20.21 23.66 17.96
N ALA A 35 -21.04 23.18 17.02
CA ALA A 35 -21.27 21.80 16.81
C ALA A 35 -19.89 21.12 16.65
N GLU A 36 -19.61 20.15 17.50
CA GLU A 36 -18.46 19.26 17.35
C GLU A 36 -18.52 18.68 15.95
N ALA A 37 -17.62 19.14 15.08
CA ALA A 37 -17.34 18.49 13.84
C ALA A 37 -16.84 17.08 14.20
N ALA A 38 -17.62 16.07 13.88
CA ALA A 38 -17.22 14.68 14.01
C ALA A 38 -15.87 14.53 13.28
N GLY A 39 -14.78 14.45 14.05
CA GLY A 39 -13.43 14.39 13.51
C GLY A 39 -13.31 13.16 12.64
N VAL A 40 -12.81 13.34 11.42
CA VAL A 40 -12.39 12.21 10.57
C VAL A 40 -11.38 11.41 11.40
N PRO A 41 -11.63 10.10 11.67
CA PRO A 41 -10.75 9.29 12.50
C PRO A 41 -9.35 9.28 11.90
N ALA A 42 -8.32 9.36 12.76
CA ALA A 42 -6.93 9.32 12.31
C ALA A 42 -6.69 8.04 11.49
N PRO A 43 -5.84 8.06 10.45
CA PRO A 43 -5.59 6.89 9.59
C PRO A 43 -5.18 5.62 10.36
N SER A 44 -4.60 5.77 11.55
CA SER A 44 -4.27 4.66 12.46
C SER A 44 -5.49 4.00 13.10
N ASP A 45 -6.58 4.75 13.32
CA ASP A 45 -7.81 4.22 13.91
C ASP A 45 -8.67 3.44 12.90
N GLN A 46 -8.56 3.76 11.62
CA GLN A 46 -9.30 3.07 10.55
C GLN A 46 -8.80 1.64 10.28
N LEU A 47 -7.61 1.29 10.79
CA LEU A 47 -7.04 -0.04 10.66
C LEU A 47 -7.25 -0.92 11.91
N ARG A 48 -7.82 -0.38 12.98
CA ARG A 48 -8.16 -1.17 14.18
C ARG A 48 -9.24 -2.18 13.85
N ASP A 49 -9.21 -3.29 14.56
CA ASP A 49 -10.18 -4.40 14.45
C ASP A 49 -10.22 -5.11 13.08
N ARG A 50 -9.28 -4.79 12.17
CA ARG A 50 -9.11 -5.57 10.94
C ARG A 50 -8.67 -6.99 11.28
N ARG A 51 -9.26 -7.96 10.57
CA ARG A 51 -9.03 -9.39 10.79
C ARG A 51 -7.84 -9.85 9.98
N ILE A 52 -6.85 -10.43 10.66
CA ILE A 52 -5.67 -11.03 10.02
C ILE A 52 -5.69 -12.53 10.29
N LEU A 53 -5.57 -13.32 9.23
CA LEU A 53 -5.30 -14.74 9.33
C LEU A 53 -3.79 -14.98 9.24
N VAL A 54 -3.22 -15.66 10.23
CA VAL A 54 -1.81 -16.08 10.24
C VAL A 54 -1.77 -17.58 10.01
N VAL A 55 -0.94 -18.03 9.08
CA VAL A 55 -0.78 -19.44 8.72
C VAL A 55 0.70 -19.77 8.74
N ASP A 56 1.13 -20.54 9.72
CA ASP A 56 2.52 -20.96 9.87
C ASP A 56 2.54 -22.24 10.74
N ASP A 57 3.23 -23.28 10.30
CA ASP A 57 3.34 -24.57 11.02
C ASP A 57 4.32 -24.49 12.20
N ASP A 58 5.23 -23.51 12.22
CA ASP A 58 6.06 -23.21 13.39
C ASP A 58 5.26 -22.41 14.42
N ALA A 59 4.87 -23.09 15.49
CA ALA A 59 4.11 -22.48 16.59
C ALA A 59 4.82 -21.28 17.23
N THR A 60 6.17 -21.28 17.27
CA THR A 60 6.95 -20.19 17.85
C THR A 60 6.87 -18.94 16.98
N VAL A 61 7.03 -19.10 15.66
CA VAL A 61 6.91 -18.01 14.70
C VAL A 61 5.48 -17.46 14.71
N SER A 62 4.49 -18.34 14.65
CA SER A 62 3.07 -17.99 14.67
C SER A 62 2.70 -17.18 15.93
N GLU A 63 3.15 -17.63 17.14
CA GLU A 63 2.86 -16.93 18.40
C GLU A 63 3.47 -15.52 18.43
N VAL A 64 4.72 -15.37 18.01
CA VAL A 64 5.41 -14.07 17.94
C VAL A 64 4.68 -13.14 16.97
N VAL A 65 4.38 -13.61 15.75
CA VAL A 65 3.66 -12.83 14.72
C VAL A 65 2.29 -12.39 15.25
N CYS A 66 1.52 -13.31 15.81
CA CYS A 66 0.20 -13.02 16.38
C CYS A 66 0.28 -11.98 17.50
N SER A 67 1.26 -12.08 18.39
CA SER A 67 1.47 -11.13 19.50
C SER A 67 1.71 -9.72 18.97
N TYR A 68 2.62 -9.56 18.00
CA TYR A 68 2.91 -8.24 17.40
C TYR A 68 1.72 -7.64 16.65
N LEU A 69 0.98 -8.46 15.90
CA LEU A 69 -0.21 -8.01 15.18
C LEU A 69 -1.34 -7.59 16.15
N ARG A 70 -1.60 -8.37 17.21
CA ARG A 70 -2.58 -8.01 18.25
C ARG A 70 -2.18 -6.72 18.98
N SER A 71 -0.91 -6.56 19.30
CA SER A 71 -0.37 -5.33 19.91
C SER A 71 -0.51 -4.12 18.99
N ALA A 72 -0.58 -4.33 17.68
CA ALA A 72 -0.82 -3.28 16.68
C ALA A 72 -2.31 -2.94 16.49
N GLY A 73 -3.24 -3.63 17.20
CA GLY A 73 -4.68 -3.38 17.20
C GLY A 73 -5.47 -4.24 16.22
N PHE A 74 -4.90 -5.32 15.69
CA PHE A 74 -5.58 -6.26 14.79
C PHE A 74 -6.27 -7.40 15.54
N ILE A 75 -7.36 -7.93 14.99
CA ILE A 75 -7.97 -9.19 15.40
C ILE A 75 -7.24 -10.30 14.64
N VAL A 76 -6.63 -11.26 15.37
CA VAL A 76 -5.75 -12.27 14.75
C VAL A 76 -6.25 -13.65 15.08
N GLU A 77 -6.50 -14.45 14.03
CA GLU A 77 -6.71 -15.89 14.09
C GLU A 77 -5.52 -16.60 13.44
N SER A 78 -5.13 -17.77 13.96
CA SER A 78 -3.99 -18.52 13.43
C SER A 78 -4.34 -19.99 13.23
N VAL A 79 -3.77 -20.58 12.18
CA VAL A 79 -3.84 -22.01 11.83
C VAL A 79 -2.47 -22.48 11.37
N SER A 80 -2.23 -23.79 11.35
CA SER A 80 -0.91 -24.39 11.15
C SER A 80 -0.75 -25.17 9.83
N ASP A 81 -1.78 -25.20 8.97
CA ASP A 81 -1.73 -25.93 7.72
C ASP A 81 -2.56 -25.27 6.62
N GLY A 82 -2.28 -25.62 5.37
CA GLY A 82 -2.88 -24.97 4.22
C GLY A 82 -4.37 -25.28 4.01
N LEU A 83 -4.86 -26.45 4.39
CA LEU A 83 -6.29 -26.79 4.27
C LEU A 83 -7.11 -26.01 5.27
N SER A 84 -6.70 -26.01 6.54
CA SER A 84 -7.29 -25.19 7.60
C SER A 84 -7.25 -23.70 7.24
N ALA A 85 -6.21 -23.23 6.54
CA ALA A 85 -6.11 -21.85 6.07
C ALA A 85 -7.24 -21.50 5.09
N VAL A 86 -7.51 -22.37 4.09
CA VAL A 86 -8.58 -22.16 3.10
C VAL A 86 -9.94 -22.13 3.78
N GLU A 87 -10.23 -23.11 4.64
CA GLU A 87 -11.51 -23.21 5.37
C GLU A 87 -11.72 -22.00 6.31
N THR A 88 -10.67 -21.63 7.05
CA THR A 88 -10.73 -20.50 7.98
C THR A 88 -10.89 -19.18 7.22
N ALA A 89 -10.17 -18.97 6.13
CA ALA A 89 -10.33 -17.77 5.31
C ALA A 89 -11.75 -17.60 4.77
N ALA A 90 -12.39 -18.68 4.32
CA ALA A 90 -13.78 -18.66 3.88
C ALA A 90 -14.75 -18.30 5.03
N ARG A 91 -14.50 -18.83 6.23
CA ARG A 91 -15.33 -18.64 7.42
C ARG A 91 -15.23 -17.23 8.01
N ILE A 92 -14.00 -16.75 8.27
CA ILE A 92 -13.80 -15.46 8.98
C ILE A 92 -13.70 -14.25 8.06
N ARG A 93 -13.51 -14.48 6.75
CA ARG A 93 -13.30 -13.44 5.73
C ARG A 93 -12.27 -12.41 6.17
N PRO A 94 -10.99 -12.79 6.30
CA PRO A 94 -9.96 -11.89 6.79
C PRO A 94 -9.75 -10.70 5.84
N ASP A 95 -9.28 -9.59 6.39
CA ASP A 95 -8.87 -8.42 5.63
C ASP A 95 -7.47 -8.59 4.99
N LEU A 96 -6.64 -9.48 5.55
CA LEU A 96 -5.32 -9.85 5.04
C LEU A 96 -4.92 -11.23 5.58
N VAL A 97 -4.17 -11.98 4.79
CA VAL A 97 -3.58 -13.26 5.18
C VAL A 97 -2.06 -13.13 5.23
N VAL A 98 -1.45 -13.57 6.31
CA VAL A 98 0.00 -13.82 6.43
C VAL A 98 0.16 -15.33 6.31
N LEU A 99 0.89 -15.80 5.29
CA LEU A 99 0.88 -17.20 4.87
C LEU A 99 2.29 -17.74 4.71
N ASP A 100 2.67 -18.76 5.46
CA ASP A 100 3.91 -19.46 5.21
C ASP A 100 3.83 -20.22 3.87
N ARG A 101 4.93 -20.23 3.13
CA ARG A 101 5.05 -21.01 1.90
C ARG A 101 5.12 -22.50 2.17
N MET A 102 5.86 -22.89 3.21
CA MET A 102 6.15 -24.29 3.53
C MET A 102 5.16 -24.80 4.57
N LEU A 103 4.02 -25.28 4.11
CA LEU A 103 2.96 -25.81 4.97
C LEU A 103 2.76 -27.31 4.76
N PRO A 104 2.35 -28.04 5.80
CA PRO A 104 1.94 -29.43 5.64
C PRO A 104 0.61 -29.55 4.88
N GLY A 105 0.48 -30.63 4.13
CA GLY A 105 -0.70 -30.95 3.31
C GLY A 105 -0.66 -30.22 1.97
N ILE A 106 -1.34 -29.11 1.81
CA ILE A 106 -1.17 -28.22 0.67
C ILE A 106 -0.21 -27.10 1.03
N ASP A 107 0.71 -26.79 0.12
CA ASP A 107 1.68 -25.70 0.34
C ASP A 107 1.01 -24.32 0.33
N GLY A 108 1.75 -23.30 0.78
CA GLY A 108 1.23 -21.95 0.85
C GLY A 108 0.87 -21.35 -0.51
N VAL A 109 1.52 -21.80 -1.59
CA VAL A 109 1.24 -21.37 -2.97
C VAL A 109 -0.14 -21.83 -3.40
N GLU A 110 -0.44 -23.10 -3.20
CA GLU A 110 -1.74 -23.68 -3.50
C GLU A 110 -2.84 -23.15 -2.56
N ALA A 111 -2.55 -22.98 -1.27
CA ALA A 111 -3.45 -22.34 -0.33
C ALA A 111 -3.79 -20.90 -0.77
N CYS A 112 -2.81 -20.12 -1.17
CA CYS A 112 -3.00 -18.76 -1.70
C CYS A 112 -3.94 -18.76 -2.92
N ARG A 113 -3.71 -19.66 -3.90
CA ARG A 113 -4.58 -19.76 -5.08
C ARG A 113 -6.04 -20.04 -4.70
N ARG A 114 -6.26 -21.01 -3.80
CA ARG A 114 -7.62 -21.39 -3.35
C ARG A 114 -8.32 -20.26 -2.59
N ILE A 115 -7.61 -19.62 -1.66
CA ILE A 115 -8.15 -18.48 -0.92
C ILE A 115 -8.54 -17.35 -1.87
N ARG A 116 -7.73 -17.09 -2.90
CA ARG A 116 -7.99 -16.00 -3.86
C ARG A 116 -9.02 -16.33 -4.91
N ALA A 117 -9.28 -17.60 -5.19
CA ALA A 117 -10.35 -18.04 -6.09
C ALA A 117 -11.72 -17.63 -5.55
N ASP A 118 -11.90 -17.62 -4.23
CA ASP A 118 -13.14 -17.20 -3.57
C ASP A 118 -13.22 -15.66 -3.44
N ARG A 119 -12.11 -15.01 -3.10
CA ARG A 119 -12.07 -13.57 -2.82
C ARG A 119 -10.69 -12.96 -3.06
N ALA A 120 -10.65 -11.73 -3.59
CA ALA A 120 -9.43 -10.93 -3.75
C ALA A 120 -8.91 -10.39 -2.40
N VAL A 121 -8.57 -11.30 -1.45
CA VAL A 121 -7.95 -10.92 -0.17
C VAL A 121 -6.45 -10.70 -0.36
N PRO A 122 -5.84 -9.66 0.23
CA PRO A 122 -4.40 -9.47 0.18
C PRO A 122 -3.65 -10.55 0.97
N VAL A 123 -2.53 -11.02 0.40
CA VAL A 123 -1.69 -12.07 0.97
C VAL A 123 -0.24 -11.58 1.06
N ILE A 124 0.34 -11.67 2.28
CA ILE A 124 1.78 -11.56 2.50
C ILE A 124 2.30 -12.99 2.68
N MET A 125 3.21 -13.42 1.81
CA MET A 125 3.81 -14.74 1.93
C MET A 125 5.11 -14.67 2.73
N LEU A 126 5.25 -15.55 3.72
CA LEU A 126 6.50 -15.77 4.43
C LEU A 126 7.29 -16.89 3.73
N THR A 127 8.59 -16.71 3.53
CA THR A 127 9.41 -17.70 2.83
C THR A 127 10.77 -17.84 3.48
N ALA A 128 11.24 -19.09 3.61
CA ALA A 128 12.61 -19.38 4.03
C ALA A 128 13.62 -19.29 2.85
N LEU A 129 13.13 -19.16 1.62
CA LEU A 129 13.92 -19.34 0.42
C LEU A 129 14.66 -18.06 0.03
N ARG A 130 15.95 -18.20 -0.21
CA ARG A 130 16.87 -17.13 -0.61
C ARG A 130 17.07 -17.05 -2.13
N GLU A 131 16.56 -18.03 -2.87
CA GLU A 131 16.71 -18.10 -4.33
C GLU A 131 15.61 -17.29 -5.02
N GLU A 132 15.99 -16.59 -6.09
CA GLU A 132 15.12 -15.68 -6.83
C GLU A 132 13.96 -16.44 -7.51
N GLU A 133 14.24 -17.65 -8.01
CA GLU A 133 13.25 -18.51 -8.68
C GLU A 133 12.10 -18.91 -7.75
N ASP A 134 12.40 -19.30 -6.53
CA ASP A 134 11.39 -19.69 -5.53
C ASP A 134 10.48 -18.53 -5.10
N ARG A 135 11.00 -17.31 -5.14
CA ARG A 135 10.21 -16.10 -4.86
C ARG A 135 9.30 -15.75 -6.02
N ILE A 136 9.75 -15.99 -7.25
CA ILE A 136 8.97 -15.79 -8.46
C ILE A 136 7.74 -16.71 -8.46
N ASP A 137 7.92 -18.01 -8.20
CA ASP A 137 6.83 -19.00 -8.18
C ASP A 137 5.72 -18.65 -7.19
N GLY A 138 6.09 -18.21 -6.02
CA GLY A 138 5.11 -17.85 -5.02
C GLY A 138 4.41 -16.53 -5.33
N LEU A 139 5.12 -15.52 -5.88
CA LEU A 139 4.50 -14.29 -6.40
C LEU A 139 3.53 -14.64 -7.55
N GLU A 140 3.85 -15.60 -8.41
CA GLU A 140 2.96 -16.08 -9.47
C GLU A 140 1.65 -16.67 -8.94
N ALA A 141 1.65 -17.22 -7.72
CA ALA A 141 0.43 -17.68 -7.04
C ALA A 141 -0.56 -16.56 -6.63
N GLY A 142 -0.16 -15.32 -6.74
CA GLY A 142 -1.04 -14.20 -6.45
C GLY A 142 -0.74 -13.45 -5.15
N ALA A 143 0.33 -13.74 -4.42
CA ALA A 143 0.69 -12.95 -3.24
C ALA A 143 0.94 -11.48 -3.61
N ASP A 144 0.57 -10.57 -2.70
CA ASP A 144 0.75 -9.13 -2.86
C ASP A 144 2.11 -8.67 -2.34
N ASP A 145 2.71 -9.44 -1.44
CA ASP A 145 4.01 -9.18 -0.85
C ASP A 145 4.70 -10.45 -0.38
N TYR A 146 6.03 -10.36 -0.21
CA TYR A 146 6.90 -11.41 0.31
C TYR A 146 7.77 -10.89 1.44
N LEU A 147 7.98 -11.76 2.43
CA LEU A 147 8.88 -11.48 3.52
C LEU A 147 9.74 -12.72 3.81
N ALA A 148 11.06 -12.57 3.58
CA ALA A 148 12.01 -13.67 3.79
C ALA A 148 12.24 -13.93 5.28
N LYS A 149 12.21 -15.19 5.70
CA LYS A 149 12.64 -15.65 7.03
C LYS A 149 14.19 -15.72 7.08
N PRO A 150 14.87 -15.23 8.15
CA PRO A 150 14.28 -14.59 9.32
C PRO A 150 13.92 -13.13 9.07
N PHE A 151 12.77 -12.68 9.56
CA PHE A 151 12.28 -11.32 9.43
C PHE A 151 12.06 -10.63 10.77
N SER A 152 11.97 -9.31 10.74
CA SER A 152 11.53 -8.54 11.90
C SER A 152 10.01 -8.55 12.00
N PRO A 153 9.41 -8.97 13.14
CA PRO A 153 7.96 -8.86 13.33
C PRO A 153 7.42 -7.44 13.20
N ARG A 154 8.24 -6.43 13.52
CA ARG A 154 7.90 -5.02 13.32
C ARG A 154 7.79 -4.67 11.83
N GLU A 155 8.67 -5.23 11.00
CA GLU A 155 8.61 -5.06 9.55
C GLU A 155 7.31 -5.66 9.00
N LEU A 156 6.96 -6.88 9.42
CA LEU A 156 5.69 -7.50 9.03
C LEU A 156 4.48 -6.60 9.38
N VAL A 157 4.42 -6.05 10.59
CA VAL A 157 3.34 -5.13 11.00
C VAL A 157 3.29 -3.89 10.10
N LEU A 158 4.43 -3.31 9.71
CA LEU A 158 4.47 -2.16 8.81
C LEU A 158 3.95 -2.52 7.41
N ARG A 159 4.29 -3.71 6.90
CA ARG A 159 3.80 -4.22 5.61
C ARG A 159 2.29 -4.46 5.64
N VAL A 160 1.78 -5.11 6.68
CA VAL A 160 0.33 -5.29 6.90
C VAL A 160 -0.41 -3.96 6.90
N LYS A 161 0.06 -2.98 7.69
CA LYS A 161 -0.52 -1.64 7.74
C LYS A 161 -0.48 -0.92 6.39
N SER A 162 0.63 -1.05 5.65
CA SER A 162 0.76 -0.44 4.32
C SER A 162 -0.26 -1.00 3.32
N ILE A 163 -0.46 -2.33 3.32
CA ILE A 163 -1.42 -2.99 2.42
C ILE A 163 -2.85 -2.61 2.81
N LEU A 164 -3.21 -2.71 4.08
CA LEU A 164 -4.57 -2.42 4.55
C LEU A 164 -4.95 -0.95 4.38
N ARG A 165 -4.03 0.00 4.59
CA ARG A 165 -4.29 1.42 4.36
C ARG A 165 -4.68 1.72 2.93
N ARG A 166 -4.07 1.07 1.95
CA ARG A 166 -4.36 1.24 0.53
C ARG A 166 -5.67 0.57 0.09
N SER A 167 -6.18 -0.36 0.91
CA SER A 167 -7.50 -0.96 0.69
C SER A 167 -8.66 -0.05 1.13
N LEU A 168 -8.35 1.07 1.82
CA LEU A 168 -9.36 2.05 2.20
C LEU A 168 -9.70 2.93 1.00
N PRO A 169 -10.97 3.29 0.80
CA PRO A 169 -11.37 4.22 -0.26
C PRO A 169 -10.71 5.59 -0.02
N GLU A 170 -9.92 6.06 -0.97
CA GLU A 170 -9.49 7.46 -1.00
C GLU A 170 -10.59 8.28 -1.66
N PHE A 171 -11.23 9.14 -0.90
CA PHE A 171 -12.14 10.16 -1.45
C PHE A 171 -11.31 11.26 -2.11
N SER A 172 -10.96 11.04 -3.38
CA SER A 172 -10.38 12.09 -4.23
C SER A 172 -11.41 12.53 -5.26
N PRO A 173 -11.55 13.84 -5.53
CA PRO A 173 -12.46 14.33 -6.57
C PRO A 173 -12.08 13.84 -7.99
N GLU A 174 -10.84 13.45 -8.21
CA GLU A 174 -10.38 12.80 -9.45
C GLU A 174 -10.37 11.28 -9.28
N SER A 175 -11.55 10.69 -9.15
CA SER A 175 -11.66 9.24 -8.93
C SER A 175 -11.50 8.41 -10.21
N ILE A 176 -11.61 9.03 -11.40
CA ILE A 176 -11.54 8.32 -12.69
C ILE A 176 -10.33 8.83 -13.49
N LEU A 177 -9.48 7.90 -13.90
CA LEU A 177 -8.38 8.13 -14.83
C LEU A 177 -8.70 7.43 -16.14
N ASP A 178 -8.91 8.21 -17.18
CA ASP A 178 -9.10 7.73 -18.54
C ASP A 178 -7.82 7.97 -19.35
N ALA A 179 -7.28 6.92 -19.98
CA ALA A 179 -6.07 7.03 -20.79
C ALA A 179 -6.05 5.95 -21.89
N GLY A 180 -6.23 6.35 -23.14
CA GLY A 180 -6.38 5.43 -24.27
C GLY A 180 -7.52 4.44 -24.04
N ASP A 181 -7.23 3.15 -24.11
CA ASP A 181 -8.19 2.07 -23.86
C ASP A 181 -8.47 1.80 -22.40
N PHE A 182 -7.76 2.47 -21.46
CA PHE A 182 -7.84 2.24 -20.03
C PHE A 182 -8.78 3.23 -19.34
N ARG A 183 -9.67 2.69 -18.51
CA ARG A 183 -10.49 3.46 -17.60
C ARG A 183 -10.33 2.90 -16.19
N LEU A 184 -9.70 3.67 -15.31
CA LEU A 184 -9.46 3.30 -13.92
C LEU A 184 -10.34 4.13 -13.00
N ASP A 185 -11.19 3.47 -12.22
CA ASP A 185 -11.93 4.08 -11.11
C ASP A 185 -11.16 3.81 -9.81
N VAL A 186 -10.55 4.87 -9.28
CA VAL A 186 -9.73 4.81 -8.06
C VAL A 186 -10.61 4.51 -6.83
N SER A 187 -11.83 5.06 -6.79
CA SER A 187 -12.73 4.93 -5.63
C SER A 187 -13.27 3.51 -5.48
N SER A 188 -13.69 2.89 -6.59
CA SER A 188 -14.16 1.50 -6.61
C SER A 188 -13.04 0.48 -6.82
N ARG A 189 -11.81 0.93 -7.06
CA ARG A 189 -10.63 0.10 -7.39
C ARG A 189 -10.89 -0.84 -8.58
N GLN A 190 -11.51 -0.31 -9.61
CA GLN A 190 -11.84 -1.05 -10.82
C GLN A 190 -11.04 -0.54 -12.02
N LEU A 191 -10.47 -1.47 -12.78
CA LEU A 191 -9.88 -1.21 -14.08
C LEU A 191 -10.77 -1.78 -15.18
N ARG A 192 -11.02 -1.00 -16.21
CA ARG A 192 -11.57 -1.48 -17.47
C ARG A 192 -10.57 -1.24 -18.60
N LEU A 193 -10.39 -2.24 -19.44
CA LEU A 193 -9.60 -2.18 -20.66
C LEU A 193 -10.53 -2.44 -21.84
N ARG A 194 -10.65 -1.49 -22.76
CA ARG A 194 -11.62 -1.56 -23.89
C ARG A 194 -13.05 -1.85 -23.42
N GLY A 195 -13.44 -1.26 -22.28
CA GLY A 195 -14.74 -1.46 -21.65
C GLY A 195 -14.90 -2.76 -20.85
N GLN A 196 -13.98 -3.72 -20.95
CA GLN A 196 -14.03 -4.99 -20.21
C GLN A 196 -13.37 -4.84 -18.82
N PRO A 197 -13.98 -5.36 -17.75
CA PRO A 197 -13.40 -5.31 -16.42
C PRO A 197 -12.19 -6.24 -16.33
N ILE A 198 -11.11 -5.77 -15.72
CA ILE A 198 -9.87 -6.51 -15.47
C ILE A 198 -9.75 -6.76 -13.95
N ALA A 199 -9.69 -8.04 -13.57
CA ALA A 199 -9.48 -8.42 -12.17
C ALA A 199 -8.01 -8.21 -11.77
N LEU A 200 -7.78 -7.28 -10.83
CA LEU A 200 -6.46 -6.95 -10.32
C LEU A 200 -6.36 -7.28 -8.83
N THR A 201 -5.17 -7.66 -8.39
CA THR A 201 -4.83 -7.65 -6.98
C THR A 201 -4.67 -6.21 -6.49
N ILE A 202 -4.59 -6.02 -5.18
CA ILE A 202 -4.42 -4.68 -4.61
C ILE A 202 -3.14 -4.02 -5.15
N ARG A 203 -2.04 -4.76 -5.22
CA ARG A 203 -0.76 -4.23 -5.69
C ARG A 203 -0.68 -4.02 -7.19
N GLU A 204 -1.30 -4.88 -7.97
CA GLU A 204 -1.43 -4.64 -9.42
C GLU A 204 -2.24 -3.39 -9.72
N PHE A 205 -3.32 -3.17 -8.95
CA PHE A 205 -4.11 -1.95 -9.05
C PHE A 205 -3.29 -0.71 -8.67
N ASP A 206 -2.57 -0.75 -7.54
CA ASP A 206 -1.72 0.37 -7.11
C ASP A 206 -0.63 0.69 -8.13
N LEU A 207 -0.03 -0.35 -8.73
CA LEU A 207 1.01 -0.20 -9.75
C LEU A 207 0.45 0.46 -11.02
N ILE A 208 -0.67 -0.04 -11.56
CA ILE A 208 -1.25 0.55 -12.77
C ILE A 208 -1.82 1.94 -12.51
N ALA A 209 -2.39 2.20 -11.33
CA ALA A 209 -2.87 3.52 -10.96
C ALA A 209 -1.72 4.55 -10.88
N PHE A 210 -0.56 4.14 -10.34
CA PHE A 210 0.63 4.97 -10.34
C PHE A 210 1.13 5.25 -11.76
N LEU A 211 1.23 4.23 -12.58
CA LEU A 211 1.74 4.34 -13.96
C LEU A 211 0.81 5.17 -14.86
N LEU A 212 -0.51 5.03 -14.71
CA LEU A 212 -1.51 5.83 -15.45
C LEU A 212 -1.45 7.32 -15.09
N LYS A 213 -1.05 7.66 -13.87
CA LYS A 213 -0.81 9.05 -13.45
C LYS A 213 0.49 9.64 -14.00
N HIS A 214 1.41 8.80 -14.50
CA HIS A 214 2.73 9.21 -14.96
C HIS A 214 3.03 8.58 -16.34
N PRO A 215 2.21 8.84 -17.36
CA PRO A 215 2.40 8.25 -18.68
C PRO A 215 3.72 8.69 -19.30
N ARG A 216 4.38 7.77 -20.02
CA ARG A 216 5.66 7.98 -20.72
C ARG A 216 6.86 8.31 -19.83
N GLN A 217 6.69 8.33 -18.51
CA GLN A 217 7.81 8.48 -17.58
C GLN A 217 8.45 7.13 -17.27
N VAL A 218 9.79 7.11 -17.24
CA VAL A 218 10.56 5.92 -16.85
C VAL A 218 10.76 5.93 -15.35
N PHE A 219 10.54 4.78 -14.71
CA PHE A 219 10.77 4.58 -13.28
C PHE A 219 11.68 3.38 -13.08
N SER A 220 12.67 3.52 -12.22
CA SER A 220 13.49 2.39 -11.75
C SER A 220 12.66 1.46 -10.86
N ARG A 221 13.18 0.25 -10.61
CA ARG A 221 12.52 -0.69 -9.70
C ARG A 221 12.46 -0.15 -8.28
N GLU A 222 13.50 0.55 -7.85
CA GLU A 222 13.58 1.20 -6.54
C GLU A 222 12.55 2.32 -6.40
N GLU A 223 12.38 3.14 -7.43
CA GLU A 223 11.38 4.20 -7.45
C GLU A 223 9.97 3.63 -7.39
N LEU A 224 9.68 2.57 -8.17
CA LEU A 224 8.41 1.88 -8.13
C LEU A 224 8.16 1.21 -6.77
N LEU A 225 9.18 0.55 -6.20
CA LEU A 225 9.06 -0.07 -4.88
C LEU A 225 8.70 0.99 -3.81
N ARG A 226 9.34 2.14 -3.86
CA ARG A 226 9.06 3.25 -2.94
C ARG A 226 7.67 3.85 -3.18
N ALA A 227 7.34 4.16 -4.42
CA ALA A 227 6.10 4.83 -4.77
C ALA A 227 4.86 3.94 -4.57
N VAL A 228 4.94 2.66 -4.99
CA VAL A 228 3.80 1.73 -5.00
C VAL A 228 3.72 0.91 -3.71
N TRP A 229 4.83 0.46 -3.14
CA TRP A 229 4.84 -0.33 -1.90
C TRP A 229 5.08 0.52 -0.66
N GLY A 230 5.69 1.71 -0.81
CA GLY A 230 6.05 2.59 0.29
C GLY A 230 7.29 2.11 1.07
N TRP A 231 8.16 1.35 0.42
CA TRP A 231 9.37 0.79 1.04
C TRP A 231 10.62 1.47 0.51
N GLU A 232 11.50 1.84 1.42
CA GLU A 232 12.81 2.37 1.07
C GLU A 232 13.82 1.26 0.74
N PHE A 233 13.60 0.07 1.32
CA PHE A 233 14.42 -1.13 1.14
C PHE A 233 13.52 -2.33 0.92
N GLY A 234 13.93 -3.26 0.07
CA GLY A 234 13.18 -4.47 -0.20
C GLY A 234 13.69 -5.19 -1.43
N ASP A 235 13.09 -6.35 -1.71
CA ASP A 235 13.44 -7.14 -2.87
C ASP A 235 12.81 -6.55 -4.14
N LEU A 236 13.67 -6.16 -5.07
CA LEU A 236 13.28 -5.57 -6.35
C LEU A 236 12.58 -6.58 -7.27
N SER A 237 12.73 -7.90 -7.02
CA SER A 237 12.01 -8.94 -7.74
C SER A 237 10.50 -8.80 -7.57
N THR A 238 10.03 -8.28 -6.44
CA THR A 238 8.62 -7.94 -6.19
C THR A 238 8.04 -7.06 -7.30
N VAL A 239 8.76 -6.01 -7.70
CA VAL A 239 8.33 -5.13 -8.80
C VAL A 239 8.29 -5.90 -10.12
N THR A 240 9.34 -6.67 -10.41
CA THR A 240 9.47 -7.43 -11.67
C THR A 240 8.30 -8.38 -11.86
N VAL A 241 7.93 -9.12 -10.82
CA VAL A 241 6.83 -10.08 -10.89
C VAL A 241 5.48 -9.40 -11.04
N HIS A 242 5.23 -8.31 -10.31
CA HIS A 242 3.97 -7.57 -10.47
C HIS A 242 3.86 -6.92 -11.86
N VAL A 243 4.96 -6.44 -12.44
CA VAL A 243 5.00 -5.98 -13.83
C VAL A 243 4.65 -7.11 -14.79
N ARG A 244 5.24 -8.31 -14.62
CA ARG A 244 4.93 -9.49 -15.45
C ARG A 244 3.45 -9.85 -15.37
N ARG A 245 2.91 -10.00 -14.15
CA ARG A 245 1.48 -10.33 -13.93
C ARG A 245 0.54 -9.27 -14.49
N LEU A 246 0.91 -7.99 -14.37
CA LEU A 246 0.13 -6.91 -14.95
C LEU A 246 0.13 -7.01 -16.48
N ARG A 247 1.27 -7.29 -17.12
CA ARG A 247 1.36 -7.53 -18.56
C ARG A 247 0.46 -8.67 -19.03
N GLU A 248 0.42 -9.80 -18.31
CA GLU A 248 -0.46 -10.93 -18.61
C GLU A 248 -1.94 -10.55 -18.64
N LYS A 249 -2.33 -9.45 -17.99
CA LYS A 249 -3.72 -8.98 -17.91
C LYS A 249 -4.04 -7.83 -18.88
N ILE A 250 -3.05 -7.02 -19.24
CA ILE A 250 -3.29 -5.80 -20.00
C ILE A 250 -2.69 -5.80 -21.41
N GLU A 251 -1.68 -6.62 -21.69
CA GLU A 251 -1.06 -6.73 -23.02
C GLU A 251 -1.78 -7.77 -23.88
N LEU A 252 -1.69 -7.61 -25.19
CA LEU A 252 -2.12 -8.64 -26.12
C LEU A 252 -1.16 -9.83 -26.13
N ASP A 253 0.14 -9.54 -25.99
CA ASP A 253 1.23 -10.50 -25.84
C ASP A 253 2.17 -10.02 -24.71
N ALA A 254 2.15 -10.71 -23.60
CA ALA A 254 2.95 -10.33 -22.43
C ALA A 254 4.47 -10.46 -22.66
N ALA A 255 4.89 -11.32 -23.64
CA ALA A 255 6.29 -11.49 -24.00
C ALA A 255 6.80 -10.30 -24.86
N HIS A 256 5.91 -9.67 -25.61
CA HIS A 256 6.19 -8.51 -26.47
C HIS A 256 5.32 -7.31 -26.06
N PRO A 257 5.55 -6.74 -24.86
CA PRO A 257 4.70 -5.70 -24.34
C PRO A 257 4.81 -4.41 -25.18
N THR A 258 3.67 -3.77 -25.38
CA THR A 258 3.56 -2.52 -26.15
C THR A 258 3.14 -1.34 -25.29
N VAL A 259 2.52 -1.59 -24.14
CA VAL A 259 2.01 -0.59 -23.20
C VAL A 259 2.92 -0.44 -22.01
N LEU A 260 3.22 -1.54 -21.32
CA LEU A 260 4.11 -1.53 -20.14
C LEU A 260 5.51 -2.02 -20.55
N ASN A 261 6.33 -1.09 -21.02
CA ASN A 261 7.62 -1.39 -21.63
C ASN A 261 8.77 -1.48 -20.61
N THR A 262 9.76 -2.35 -20.91
CA THR A 262 11.04 -2.36 -20.20
C THR A 262 11.99 -1.39 -20.86
N VAL A 263 12.53 -0.46 -20.08
CA VAL A 263 13.66 0.39 -20.49
C VAL A 263 14.94 -0.26 -19.93
N TRP A 264 15.67 -0.94 -20.80
CA TRP A 264 16.82 -1.76 -20.41
C TRP A 264 17.86 -0.96 -19.62
N GLY A 265 18.32 -1.52 -18.51
CA GLY A 265 19.28 -0.87 -17.61
C GLY A 265 18.68 0.22 -16.72
N VAL A 266 17.42 0.61 -16.91
CA VAL A 266 16.76 1.67 -16.13
C VAL A 266 15.57 1.13 -15.32
N GLY A 267 14.53 0.63 -16.01
CA GLY A 267 13.31 0.20 -15.32
C GLY A 267 12.13 0.00 -16.25
N TYR A 268 10.99 0.61 -15.94
CA TYR A 268 9.72 0.43 -16.65
C TYR A 268 9.09 1.75 -17.05
N ARG A 269 8.34 1.74 -18.15
CA ARG A 269 7.61 2.89 -18.68
C ARG A 269 6.25 2.46 -19.20
N PHE A 270 5.23 3.26 -18.94
CA PHE A 270 3.87 3.02 -19.41
C PHE A 270 3.58 3.91 -20.64
N ASP A 271 3.53 3.31 -21.81
CA ASP A 271 3.41 4.00 -23.09
C ASP A 271 1.95 3.95 -23.57
N ILE A 272 1.18 4.96 -23.17
CA ILE A 272 -0.16 5.20 -23.66
C ILE A 272 -0.27 6.64 -24.19
N GLU A 273 -1.14 6.84 -25.17
CA GLU A 273 -1.55 8.17 -25.58
C GLU A 273 -2.38 8.77 -24.43
N PRO A 274 -2.06 9.99 -23.94
CA PRO A 274 -2.95 10.68 -23.03
C PRO A 274 -4.31 10.84 -23.70
N ALA A 275 -5.40 10.66 -22.91
CA ALA A 275 -6.72 10.93 -23.43
C ALA A 275 -6.76 12.35 -24.00
N GLU A 276 -7.05 12.49 -25.29
CA GLU A 276 -7.32 13.79 -25.88
C GLU A 276 -8.48 14.41 -25.08
N SER A 277 -8.24 15.60 -24.52
CA SER A 277 -9.26 16.37 -23.80
C SER A 277 -10.39 16.63 -24.79
N ARG A 278 -11.46 15.84 -24.70
CA ARG A 278 -12.72 16.08 -25.40
C ARG A 278 -13.60 17.00 -24.60
#